data_44d9058895c753d62ba012e9f093c639
#
_entry.id   44d9058895c753d62ba012e9f093c639
#
_cell.length_a   1.000
_cell.length_b   1.000
_cell.length_c   1.000
_cell.angle_alpha   90.00
_cell.angle_beta   90.00
_cell.angle_gamma   90.00
#
_symmetry.space_group_name_H-M   'P 1'
#
loop_
_entity.id
_entity.type
_entity.pdbx_description
1 polymer ?
#
loop_
_entity_poly.entity_id
_entity_poly.type
_entity_poly.pdbx_seq_one_letter_code
_entity_poly.pdbx_strand_id
1 'polypeptide(L)'
;MKKMFVFFLILLTITGCSKTTSTVKKDDKIQKLREYDEAKSQAGPKRKIVIGKVKNETRFGNKRLGDIAKDVLIAEFSKTNKFIVLEREDLDAVMEETEFSNALGQGIIAGQQQFLDAEYVIVGSITKYAVNTTGSSKIISKSKEQRAEVAIDIKVIDVRTGKVWSELGEGYSTVKYGTTFGVGTSGGYDESLEQEAFRAATINSMENIIERIDKTPWSAKVAKVYSNKIIINSGKLSNLKIGTKLDVFKQGEKIEFEGEFLGYIEEKKGTAKIIDYMGEDAAIGVFDGEKIDLPAVVKIRR
;
A
#
# COMPACT_ATOMS: atom_id res chain seq x y z
N MET A 1 -0.58 -76.96 35.98
CA MET A 1 -1.34 -75.73 35.81
C MET A 1 -0.34 -74.56 35.39
N LYS A 2 -0.21 -74.34 34.10
CA LYS A 2 0.72 -73.32 33.55
C LYS A 2 -0.06 -72.03 33.34
N LYS A 3 0.26 -70.98 34.07
CA LYS A 3 -0.28 -69.62 33.83
C LYS A 3 0.50 -68.98 32.72
N MET A 4 -0.16 -68.72 31.57
CA MET A 4 0.34 -68.08 30.42
C MET A 4 0.15 -66.57 30.64
N PHE A 5 1.24 -65.84 30.78
CA PHE A 5 1.26 -64.39 30.90
C PHE A 5 1.23 -63.75 29.47
N VAL A 6 0.08 -63.22 29.07
CA VAL A 6 -0.05 -62.50 27.83
C VAL A 6 0.43 -61.05 28.06
N PHE A 7 1.59 -60.72 27.50
CA PHE A 7 2.13 -59.37 27.51
C PHE A 7 1.42 -58.55 26.40
N PHE A 8 0.51 -57.68 26.79
CA PHE A 8 -0.19 -56.79 25.87
C PHE A 8 0.72 -55.59 25.59
N LEU A 9 1.38 -55.60 24.42
CA LEU A 9 2.23 -54.51 23.97
C LEU A 9 1.32 -53.39 23.44
N ILE A 10 1.06 -52.37 24.27
CA ILE A 10 0.34 -51.16 23.85
C ILE A 10 1.31 -50.34 23.00
N LEU A 11 1.09 -50.41 21.70
CA LEU A 11 1.80 -49.54 20.72
C LEU A 11 1.22 -48.11 20.82
N LEU A 12 1.88 -47.25 21.60
CA LEU A 12 1.53 -45.84 21.69
C LEU A 12 2.01 -45.17 20.40
N THR A 13 1.11 -44.98 19.43
CA THR A 13 1.37 -44.16 18.27
C THR A 13 1.40 -42.69 18.70
N ILE A 14 2.58 -42.19 18.98
CA ILE A 14 2.79 -40.74 19.17
C ILE A 14 2.76 -40.10 17.80
N THR A 15 1.60 -39.63 17.38
CA THR A 15 1.49 -38.68 16.26
C THR A 15 2.13 -37.36 16.68
N GLY A 16 3.40 -37.21 16.38
CA GLY A 16 4.12 -35.96 16.56
C GLY A 16 3.57 -34.90 15.63
N CYS A 17 2.61 -34.13 16.08
CA CYS A 17 2.27 -32.85 15.41
C CYS A 17 3.48 -31.92 15.47
N SER A 18 4.15 -31.70 14.35
CA SER A 18 5.13 -30.63 14.22
C SER A 18 4.38 -29.30 14.30
N LYS A 19 4.42 -28.64 15.46
CA LYS A 19 3.98 -27.26 15.57
C LYS A 19 5.04 -26.36 14.92
N THR A 20 4.83 -26.01 13.67
CA THR A 20 5.50 -24.85 13.05
C THR A 20 4.93 -23.62 13.74
N THR A 21 5.63 -23.10 14.72
CA THR A 21 5.23 -21.86 15.36
C THR A 21 5.93 -20.73 14.61
N SER A 22 5.32 -20.24 13.55
CA SER A 22 5.68 -18.95 12.99
C SER A 22 5.19 -17.88 13.97
N THR A 23 6.06 -17.47 14.85
CA THR A 23 5.77 -16.33 15.72
C THR A 23 6.15 -15.07 14.94
N VAL A 24 5.26 -14.61 14.06
CA VAL A 24 5.21 -13.18 13.76
C VAL A 24 4.92 -12.55 15.12
N LYS A 25 5.85 -11.83 15.70
CA LYS A 25 5.48 -10.88 16.75
C LYS A 25 4.44 -10.00 16.08
N LYS A 26 3.17 -10.23 16.41
CA LYS A 26 2.11 -9.27 16.11
C LYS A 26 2.55 -8.01 16.82
N ASP A 27 3.12 -7.11 16.06
CA ASP A 27 3.46 -5.82 16.58
C ASP A 27 2.13 -5.18 16.96
N ASP A 28 2.03 -4.63 18.16
CA ASP A 28 0.83 -3.88 18.60
C ASP A 28 0.44 -2.79 17.58
N LYS A 29 1.39 -2.35 16.75
CA LYS A 29 1.17 -1.48 15.60
C LYS A 29 0.24 -2.07 14.53
N ILE A 30 0.33 -3.38 14.19
CA ILE A 30 -0.55 -4.00 13.19
C ILE A 30 -1.99 -3.99 13.67
N GLN A 31 -2.20 -4.25 14.96
CA GLN A 31 -3.54 -4.23 15.55
C GLN A 31 -4.07 -2.80 15.61
N LYS A 32 -3.25 -1.82 15.99
CA LYS A 32 -3.60 -0.41 15.99
C LYS A 32 -3.91 0.14 14.58
N LEU A 33 -3.19 -0.30 13.55
CA LEU A 33 -3.51 0.06 12.15
C LEU A 33 -4.87 -0.48 11.73
N ARG A 34 -5.21 -1.71 12.09
CA ARG A 34 -6.54 -2.29 11.81
C ARG A 34 -7.65 -1.54 12.54
N GLU A 35 -7.47 -1.28 13.83
CA GLU A 35 -8.41 -0.49 14.63
C GLU A 35 -8.55 0.95 14.10
N TYR A 36 -7.44 1.56 13.67
CA TYR A 36 -7.42 2.86 13.01
C TYR A 36 -8.17 2.84 11.68
N ASP A 37 -8.01 1.78 10.87
CA ASP A 37 -8.69 1.63 9.59
C ASP A 37 -10.18 1.33 9.74
N GLU A 38 -10.58 0.52 10.71
CA GLU A 38 -11.99 0.26 11.01
C GLU A 38 -12.71 1.51 11.52
N ALA A 39 -12.08 2.28 12.40
CA ALA A 39 -12.64 3.51 12.94
C ALA A 39 -12.70 4.65 11.92
N LYS A 40 -11.69 4.77 11.03
CA LYS A 40 -11.63 5.80 9.98
C LYS A 40 -12.20 5.39 8.64
N SER A 41 -12.45 4.11 8.36
CA SER A 41 -13.04 3.64 7.11
C SER A 41 -14.47 4.17 6.88
N GLN A 42 -15.09 4.75 7.91
CA GLN A 42 -16.33 5.50 7.79
C GLN A 42 -16.15 6.96 7.31
N ALA A 43 -14.94 7.45 7.16
CA ALA A 43 -14.63 8.89 7.16
C ALA A 43 -14.13 9.45 5.83
N GLY A 44 -14.62 9.02 4.69
CA GLY A 44 -14.38 9.75 3.44
C GLY A 44 -14.12 8.87 2.21
N PRO A 45 -14.05 9.49 1.03
CA PRO A 45 -13.73 8.76 -0.19
C PRO A 45 -12.29 8.25 -0.21
N LYS A 46 -12.10 7.11 -0.87
CA LYS A 46 -10.78 6.52 -1.10
C LYS A 46 -9.95 7.38 -2.03
N ARG A 47 -8.63 7.31 -1.85
CA ARG A 47 -7.65 7.94 -2.73
C ARG A 47 -7.20 6.97 -3.81
N LYS A 48 -6.97 7.47 -5.01
CA LYS A 48 -6.42 6.68 -6.12
C LYS A 48 -4.90 6.75 -6.09
N ILE A 49 -4.25 5.60 -5.99
CA ILE A 49 -2.80 5.49 -5.97
C ILE A 49 -2.32 4.51 -7.04
N VAL A 50 -1.09 4.72 -7.48
CA VAL A 50 -0.37 3.79 -8.34
C VAL A 50 0.88 3.34 -7.61
N ILE A 51 1.16 2.04 -7.63
CA ILE A 51 2.39 1.48 -7.07
C ILE A 51 3.30 1.12 -8.22
N GLY A 52 4.43 1.83 -8.32
CA GLY A 52 5.45 1.62 -9.31
C GLY A 52 6.51 0.61 -8.85
N LYS A 53 7.66 0.68 -9.50
CA LYS A 53 8.77 -0.24 -9.25
C LYS A 53 9.38 -0.09 -7.87
N VAL A 54 9.74 -1.22 -7.28
CA VAL A 54 10.60 -1.28 -6.10
C VAL A 54 12.00 -1.70 -6.54
N LYS A 55 12.96 -0.79 -6.41
CA LYS A 55 14.37 -1.05 -6.76
C LYS A 55 15.04 -1.83 -5.64
N ASN A 56 15.79 -2.86 -5.98
CA ASN A 56 16.65 -3.54 -5.02
C ASN A 56 18.06 -2.95 -5.07
N GLU A 57 18.43 -2.15 -4.08
CA GLU A 57 19.75 -1.53 -3.96
C GLU A 57 20.73 -2.40 -3.17
N THR A 58 20.29 -3.57 -2.69
CA THR A 58 21.14 -4.51 -1.97
C THR A 58 21.95 -5.40 -2.93
N ARG A 59 22.97 -6.05 -2.42
CA ARG A 59 23.77 -7.02 -3.19
C ARG A 59 23.11 -8.40 -3.35
N PHE A 60 21.92 -8.60 -2.77
CA PHE A 60 21.25 -9.88 -2.67
C PHE A 60 19.94 -9.89 -3.49
N GLY A 61 19.56 -11.08 -3.95
CA GLY A 61 18.19 -11.34 -4.43
C GLY A 61 17.80 -10.77 -5.79
N ASN A 62 18.67 -10.01 -6.49
CA ASN A 62 18.42 -9.44 -7.80
C ASN A 62 17.04 -8.74 -7.92
N LYS A 63 16.37 -8.84 -9.09
CA LYS A 63 15.05 -8.26 -9.33
C LYS A 63 13.94 -8.91 -8.48
N ARG A 64 14.06 -10.20 -8.14
CA ARG A 64 13.04 -10.95 -7.39
C ARG A 64 12.60 -10.28 -6.09
N LEU A 65 13.54 -9.71 -5.33
CA LEU A 65 13.18 -9.00 -4.09
C LEU A 65 12.34 -7.75 -4.36
N GLY A 66 12.64 -7.02 -5.44
CA GLY A 66 11.85 -5.86 -5.84
C GLY A 66 10.41 -6.22 -6.19
N ASP A 67 10.23 -7.33 -6.92
CA ASP A 67 8.90 -7.84 -7.31
C ASP A 67 8.11 -8.27 -6.08
N ILE A 68 8.72 -9.05 -5.16
CA ILE A 68 8.08 -9.44 -3.89
C ILE A 68 7.66 -8.19 -3.08
N ALA A 69 8.55 -7.20 -2.98
CA ALA A 69 8.24 -5.98 -2.23
C ALA A 69 7.10 -5.19 -2.87
N LYS A 70 7.06 -5.08 -4.22
CA LYS A 70 5.95 -4.45 -4.96
C LYS A 70 4.62 -5.15 -4.69
N ASP A 71 4.58 -6.48 -4.78
CA ASP A 71 3.38 -7.27 -4.52
C ASP A 71 2.88 -7.09 -3.08
N VAL A 72 3.80 -7.05 -2.12
CA VAL A 72 3.47 -6.79 -0.71
C VAL A 72 2.91 -5.37 -0.53
N LEU A 73 3.51 -4.35 -1.16
CA LEU A 73 2.98 -2.98 -1.13
C LEU A 73 1.55 -2.93 -1.68
N ILE A 74 1.30 -3.52 -2.86
CA ILE A 74 -0.03 -3.58 -3.47
C ILE A 74 -1.03 -4.23 -2.51
N ALA A 75 -0.66 -5.39 -1.94
CA ALA A 75 -1.51 -6.14 -1.03
C ALA A 75 -1.84 -5.35 0.25
N GLU A 76 -0.84 -4.74 0.89
CA GLU A 76 -1.06 -4.05 2.16
C GLU A 76 -1.81 -2.72 1.96
N PHE A 77 -1.48 -1.92 0.92
CA PHE A 77 -2.23 -0.71 0.62
C PHE A 77 -3.70 -1.00 0.25
N SER A 78 -3.95 -2.07 -0.51
CA SER A 78 -5.32 -2.50 -0.87
C SER A 78 -6.15 -2.90 0.35
N LYS A 79 -5.54 -3.49 1.39
CA LYS A 79 -6.23 -3.91 2.63
C LYS A 79 -6.70 -2.74 3.48
N THR A 80 -6.09 -1.56 3.37
CA THR A 80 -6.43 -0.42 4.23
C THR A 80 -7.82 0.16 3.95
N ASN A 81 -8.47 -0.24 2.88
CA ASN A 81 -9.74 0.32 2.42
C ASN A 81 -9.75 1.86 2.22
N LYS A 82 -8.57 2.51 2.30
CA LYS A 82 -8.38 3.95 2.07
C LYS A 82 -7.98 4.28 0.64
N PHE A 83 -7.48 3.27 -0.06
CA PHE A 83 -6.93 3.43 -1.39
C PHE A 83 -7.63 2.56 -2.41
N ILE A 84 -7.67 3.07 -3.64
CA ILE A 84 -7.87 2.30 -4.86
C ILE A 84 -6.50 2.21 -5.50
N VAL A 85 -5.93 1.00 -5.54
CA VAL A 85 -4.66 0.75 -6.21
C VAL A 85 -4.96 0.54 -7.69
N LEU A 86 -4.42 1.42 -8.53
CA LEU A 86 -4.54 1.33 -9.98
C LEU A 86 -3.33 0.55 -10.53
N GLU A 87 -3.59 -0.47 -11.31
CA GLU A 87 -2.55 -1.19 -12.04
C GLU A 87 -2.26 -0.48 -13.37
N ARG A 88 -0.97 -0.27 -13.66
CA ARG A 88 -0.49 0.32 -14.91
C ARG A 88 0.70 -0.50 -15.39
N GLU A 89 0.53 -1.19 -16.52
CA GLU A 89 1.56 -2.08 -17.08
C GLU A 89 2.84 -1.33 -17.49
N ASP A 90 2.71 -0.11 -18.03
CA ASP A 90 3.82 0.69 -18.54
C ASP A 90 4.36 1.74 -17.56
N LEU A 91 3.93 1.68 -16.30
CA LEU A 91 4.30 2.71 -15.32
C LEU A 91 5.81 2.82 -15.12
N ASP A 92 6.49 1.68 -15.09
CA ASP A 92 7.93 1.64 -14.85
C ASP A 92 8.72 2.33 -15.97
N ALA A 93 8.31 2.15 -17.25
CA ALA A 93 8.90 2.84 -18.39
C ALA A 93 8.67 4.35 -18.32
N VAL A 94 7.46 4.77 -17.98
CA VAL A 94 7.11 6.19 -17.84
C VAL A 94 7.85 6.86 -16.67
N MET A 95 8.05 6.13 -15.55
CA MET A 95 8.80 6.63 -14.40
C MET A 95 10.29 6.79 -14.73
N GLU A 96 10.90 5.84 -15.44
CA GLU A 96 12.30 5.93 -15.87
C GLU A 96 12.50 7.13 -16.81
N GLU A 97 11.58 7.37 -17.75
CA GLU A 97 11.61 8.53 -18.64
C GLU A 97 11.43 9.85 -17.87
N THR A 98 10.56 9.86 -16.88
CA THR A 98 10.31 11.02 -16.02
C THR A 98 11.54 11.37 -15.15
N GLU A 99 12.19 10.36 -14.55
CA GLU A 99 13.44 10.56 -13.80
C GLU A 99 14.54 11.14 -14.71
N PHE A 100 14.64 10.66 -15.95
CA PHE A 100 15.59 11.15 -16.93
C PHE A 100 15.27 12.59 -17.37
N SER A 101 14.01 12.91 -17.64
CA SER A 101 13.57 14.25 -18.04
C SER A 101 13.77 15.27 -16.92
N ASN A 102 13.53 14.90 -15.66
CA ASN A 102 13.79 15.75 -14.50
C ASN A 102 15.29 16.01 -14.31
N ALA A 103 16.15 15.01 -14.54
CA ALA A 103 17.61 15.16 -14.49
C ALA A 103 18.14 16.12 -15.57
N LEU A 104 17.42 16.27 -16.69
CA LEU A 104 17.73 17.21 -17.77
C LEU A 104 17.09 18.59 -17.58
N GLY A 105 16.36 18.83 -16.48
CA GLY A 105 15.66 20.11 -16.23
C GLY A 105 14.45 20.34 -17.15
N GLN A 106 14.02 19.31 -17.90
CA GLN A 106 12.83 19.35 -18.72
C GLN A 106 11.69 18.78 -17.87
N GLY A 107 10.82 19.61 -17.36
CA GLY A 107 9.68 19.15 -16.53
C GLY A 107 8.88 18.00 -17.18
N ILE A 108 8.11 17.28 -16.38
CA ILE A 108 7.31 16.08 -16.72
C ILE A 108 6.42 16.36 -17.96
N ILE A 109 6.85 15.94 -19.15
CA ILE A 109 6.16 16.34 -20.40
C ILE A 109 5.31 15.22 -21.01
N ALA A 110 5.73 13.98 -21.04
CA ALA A 110 5.07 12.97 -21.88
C ALA A 110 4.20 11.93 -21.13
N GLY A 111 4.47 11.64 -19.87
CA GLY A 111 3.78 10.58 -19.12
C GLY A 111 2.54 11.03 -18.33
N GLN A 112 2.28 12.31 -18.24
CA GLN A 112 1.24 12.88 -17.38
C GLN A 112 -0.19 12.39 -17.71
N GLN A 113 -0.48 12.09 -18.98
CA GLN A 113 -1.82 11.60 -19.34
C GLN A 113 -2.14 10.23 -18.76
N GLN A 114 -1.14 9.37 -18.54
CA GLN A 114 -1.35 8.04 -17.97
C GLN A 114 -1.61 8.06 -16.45
N PHE A 115 -1.21 9.14 -15.76
CA PHE A 115 -1.46 9.34 -14.33
C PHE A 115 -2.73 10.16 -14.04
N LEU A 116 -3.52 10.50 -15.05
CA LEU A 116 -4.64 11.47 -14.94
C LEU A 116 -5.62 11.15 -13.81
N ASP A 117 -5.72 9.90 -13.37
CA ASP A 117 -6.63 9.46 -12.32
C ASP A 117 -5.95 9.16 -10.98
N ALA A 118 -4.61 9.00 -10.93
CA ALA A 118 -3.89 8.78 -9.69
C ALA A 118 -3.65 10.11 -8.94
N GLU A 119 -3.87 10.10 -7.64
CA GLU A 119 -3.53 11.22 -6.77
C GLU A 119 -2.08 11.11 -6.29
N TYR A 120 -1.62 9.88 -6.05
CA TYR A 120 -0.25 9.62 -5.60
C TYR A 120 0.38 8.46 -6.36
N VAL A 121 1.68 8.57 -6.58
CA VAL A 121 2.52 7.47 -7.05
C VAL A 121 3.43 7.05 -5.91
N ILE A 122 3.48 5.73 -5.66
CA ILE A 122 4.29 5.12 -4.61
C ILE A 122 5.36 4.27 -5.28
N VAL A 123 6.61 4.52 -4.96
CA VAL A 123 7.77 3.72 -5.40
C VAL A 123 8.61 3.35 -4.19
N GLY A 124 9.49 2.37 -4.32
CA GLY A 124 10.31 1.94 -3.20
C GLY A 124 11.74 1.59 -3.58
N SER A 125 12.61 1.56 -2.57
CA SER A 125 13.97 1.03 -2.68
C SER A 125 14.25 0.13 -1.48
N ILE A 126 14.68 -1.10 -1.73
CA ILE A 126 15.14 -2.00 -0.68
C ILE A 126 16.57 -1.60 -0.35
N THR A 127 16.78 -1.07 0.86
CA THR A 127 18.06 -0.55 1.32
C THR A 127 18.81 -1.53 2.21
N LYS A 128 18.08 -2.48 2.84
CA LYS A 128 18.66 -3.55 3.65
C LYS A 128 17.91 -4.85 3.39
N TYR A 129 18.68 -5.92 3.23
CA TYR A 129 18.19 -7.28 3.21
C TYR A 129 19.23 -8.20 3.84
N ALA A 130 18.84 -8.99 4.83
CA ALA A 130 19.69 -9.98 5.46
C ALA A 130 18.86 -11.19 5.88
N VAL A 131 19.41 -12.38 5.67
CA VAL A 131 18.88 -13.64 6.20
C VAL A 131 19.94 -14.29 7.05
N ASN A 132 19.66 -14.42 8.33
CA ASN A 132 20.54 -15.04 9.31
C ASN A 132 19.96 -16.40 9.74
N THR A 133 20.82 -17.38 9.84
CA THR A 133 20.46 -18.70 10.37
C THR A 133 21.34 -18.99 11.58
N THR A 134 20.71 -19.21 12.73
CA THR A 134 21.37 -19.64 13.95
C THR A 134 20.86 -21.01 14.33
N GLY A 135 21.77 -21.86 14.82
CA GLY A 135 21.43 -23.22 15.23
C GLY A 135 22.09 -23.59 16.54
N SER A 136 21.40 -24.36 17.37
CA SER A 136 22.00 -25.02 18.53
C SER A 136 21.78 -26.52 18.45
N SER A 137 22.79 -27.28 18.82
CA SER A 137 22.73 -28.75 18.89
C SER A 137 23.09 -29.19 20.29
N LYS A 138 22.16 -29.89 20.94
CA LYS A 138 22.35 -30.59 22.21
C LYS A 138 22.23 -32.09 21.94
N ILE A 139 22.67 -32.93 22.89
CA ILE A 139 22.70 -34.39 22.73
C ILE A 139 21.34 -34.95 22.25
N ILE A 140 20.23 -34.43 22.74
CA ILE A 140 18.90 -34.93 22.49
C ILE A 140 17.97 -33.98 21.74
N SER A 141 18.44 -32.74 21.45
CA SER A 141 17.64 -31.73 20.75
C SER A 141 18.50 -30.86 19.82
N LYS A 142 17.98 -30.56 18.66
CA LYS A 142 18.56 -29.60 17.74
C LYS A 142 17.52 -28.50 17.47
N SER A 143 17.94 -27.26 17.47
CA SER A 143 17.09 -26.12 17.06
C SER A 143 17.80 -25.30 16.01
N LYS A 144 17.01 -24.82 15.04
CA LYS A 144 17.46 -23.91 13.98
C LYS A 144 16.50 -22.74 13.96
N GLU A 145 17.02 -21.55 13.96
CA GLU A 145 16.23 -20.33 13.82
C GLU A 145 16.70 -19.59 12.57
N GLN A 146 15.78 -19.23 11.70
CA GLN A 146 16.03 -18.38 10.55
C GLN A 146 15.33 -17.05 10.77
N ARG A 147 16.02 -15.95 10.46
CA ARG A 147 15.52 -14.60 10.58
C ARG A 147 15.84 -13.82 9.33
N ALA A 148 14.80 -13.27 8.67
CA ALA A 148 14.94 -12.30 7.61
C ALA A 148 14.74 -10.89 8.17
N GLU A 149 15.58 -9.95 7.76
CA GLU A 149 15.50 -8.53 8.10
C GLU A 149 15.48 -7.72 6.81
N VAL A 150 14.56 -6.77 6.74
CA VAL A 150 14.34 -5.91 5.57
C VAL A 150 14.23 -4.45 6.03
N ALA A 151 14.84 -3.55 5.25
CA ALA A 151 14.49 -2.14 5.28
C ALA A 151 14.12 -1.69 3.86
N ILE A 152 13.02 -0.95 3.76
CA ILE A 152 12.50 -0.39 2.53
C ILE A 152 12.27 1.11 2.70
N ASP A 153 12.80 1.91 1.78
CA ASP A 153 12.48 3.33 1.67
C ASP A 153 11.33 3.50 0.68
N ILE A 154 10.19 3.96 1.15
CA ILE A 154 8.96 4.15 0.36
C ILE A 154 8.82 5.63 0.05
N LYS A 155 8.93 6.00 -1.24
CA LYS A 155 8.73 7.36 -1.72
C LYS A 155 7.30 7.52 -2.22
N VAL A 156 6.67 8.60 -1.80
CA VAL A 156 5.33 8.98 -2.21
C VAL A 156 5.41 10.31 -2.97
N ILE A 157 4.86 10.32 -4.16
CA ILE A 157 4.85 11.46 -5.07
C ILE A 157 3.41 11.95 -5.19
N ASP A 158 3.13 13.17 -4.79
CA ASP A 158 1.84 13.84 -5.08
C ASP A 158 1.82 14.25 -6.55
N VAL A 159 0.99 13.58 -7.36
CA VAL A 159 0.93 13.79 -8.82
C VAL A 159 0.52 15.22 -9.18
N ARG A 160 -0.28 15.85 -8.34
CA ARG A 160 -0.79 17.20 -8.58
C ARG A 160 0.29 18.26 -8.35
N THR A 161 1.14 18.08 -7.34
CA THR A 161 2.12 19.09 -6.90
C THR A 161 3.55 18.74 -7.29
N GLY A 162 3.82 17.49 -7.65
CA GLY A 162 5.17 16.97 -7.85
C GLY A 162 5.97 16.82 -6.55
N LYS A 163 5.40 17.16 -5.39
CA LYS A 163 6.10 17.04 -4.10
C LYS A 163 6.35 15.57 -3.76
N VAL A 164 7.56 15.31 -3.29
CA VAL A 164 8.01 13.96 -2.92
C VAL A 164 8.35 13.94 -1.44
N TRP A 165 7.98 12.85 -0.78
CA TRP A 165 8.47 12.52 0.55
C TRP A 165 8.73 11.03 0.67
N SER A 166 9.53 10.62 1.62
CA SER A 166 9.80 9.22 1.88
C SER A 166 9.61 8.85 3.34
N GLU A 167 9.29 7.57 3.53
CA GLU A 167 9.16 6.93 4.84
C GLU A 167 9.97 5.64 4.83
N LEU A 168 10.81 5.47 5.85
CA LEU A 168 11.57 4.24 6.04
C LEU A 168 10.72 3.22 6.78
N GLY A 169 10.59 2.04 6.21
CA GLY A 169 9.98 0.88 6.85
C GLY A 169 11.03 -0.17 7.19
N GLU A 170 11.08 -0.61 8.43
CA GLU A 170 11.92 -1.72 8.86
C GLU A 170 11.04 -2.88 9.34
N GLY A 171 11.41 -4.10 8.95
CA GLY A 171 10.68 -5.30 9.33
C GLY A 171 11.59 -6.51 9.45
N TYR A 172 11.15 -7.46 10.25
CA TYR A 172 11.80 -8.77 10.34
C TYR A 172 10.77 -9.86 10.53
N SER A 173 11.13 -11.06 10.12
CA SER A 173 10.39 -12.27 10.44
C SER A 173 11.35 -13.35 10.96
N THR A 174 10.82 -14.29 11.74
CA THR A 174 11.63 -15.35 12.34
C THR A 174 10.84 -16.66 12.29
N VAL A 175 11.48 -17.72 11.84
CA VAL A 175 10.96 -19.09 11.89
C VAL A 175 11.88 -19.97 12.70
N LYS A 176 11.30 -20.80 13.58
CA LYS A 176 12.05 -21.73 14.46
C LYS A 176 11.69 -23.16 14.10
N TYR A 177 12.72 -23.95 13.89
CA TYR A 177 12.62 -25.39 13.68
C TYR A 177 13.24 -26.11 14.87
N GLY A 178 12.63 -27.19 15.31
CA GLY A 178 13.15 -27.99 16.43
C GLY A 178 13.00 -29.48 16.18
N THR A 179 14.01 -30.27 16.60
CA THR A 179 13.93 -31.72 16.67
C THR A 179 14.26 -32.17 18.07
N THR A 180 13.50 -33.14 18.60
CA THR A 180 13.78 -33.76 19.89
C THR A 180 13.83 -35.27 19.65
N PHE A 181 14.87 -35.94 20.14
CA PHE A 181 15.11 -37.37 19.91
C PHE A 181 15.12 -37.78 18.42
N GLY A 182 15.59 -36.88 17.54
CA GLY A 182 15.64 -37.13 16.09
C GLY A 182 14.29 -37.00 15.37
N VAL A 183 13.21 -36.72 16.09
CA VAL A 183 11.87 -36.50 15.53
C VAL A 183 11.60 -34.98 15.47
N GLY A 184 11.21 -34.48 14.32
CA GLY A 184 10.92 -33.07 14.08
C GLY A 184 11.33 -32.64 12.69
N THR A 185 11.09 -31.36 12.35
CA THR A 185 11.33 -30.83 11.02
C THR A 185 12.75 -30.23 10.94
N SER A 186 13.57 -30.78 10.05
CA SER A 186 14.79 -30.14 9.56
C SER A 186 14.41 -29.24 8.39
N GLY A 187 14.05 -27.97 8.67
CA GLY A 187 13.61 -27.05 7.64
C GLY A 187 14.73 -26.58 6.72
N GLY A 188 14.45 -26.55 5.40
CA GLY A 188 15.21 -25.82 4.41
C GLY A 188 15.07 -24.29 4.58
N TYR A 189 15.37 -23.55 3.54
CA TYR A 189 15.05 -22.13 3.44
C TYR A 189 13.53 -21.95 3.27
N ASP A 190 12.94 -21.04 4.03
CA ASP A 190 11.51 -20.76 3.97
C ASP A 190 11.30 -19.41 3.26
N GLU A 191 10.81 -19.45 2.03
CA GLU A 191 10.57 -18.26 1.21
C GLU A 191 9.49 -17.34 1.80
N SER A 192 8.57 -17.89 2.60
CA SER A 192 7.55 -17.09 3.27
C SER A 192 8.14 -16.09 4.26
N LEU A 193 9.35 -16.37 4.74
CA LEU A 193 10.08 -15.52 5.68
C LEU A 193 10.39 -14.15 5.07
N GLU A 194 10.74 -14.10 3.79
CA GLU A 194 11.02 -12.85 3.07
C GLU A 194 9.75 -12.00 2.97
N GLN A 195 8.65 -12.59 2.52
CA GLN A 195 7.37 -11.89 2.34
C GLN A 195 6.86 -11.31 3.65
N GLU A 196 6.98 -12.07 4.75
CA GLU A 196 6.57 -11.59 6.08
C GLU A 196 7.47 -10.45 6.59
N ALA A 197 8.77 -10.48 6.30
CA ALA A 197 9.66 -9.38 6.63
C ALA A 197 9.33 -8.11 5.83
N PHE A 198 9.05 -8.23 4.52
CA PHE A 198 8.59 -7.10 3.70
C PHE A 198 7.23 -6.57 4.17
N ARG A 199 6.30 -7.47 4.54
CA ARG A 199 5.01 -7.07 5.09
C ARG A 199 5.18 -6.26 6.36
N ALA A 200 6.01 -6.71 7.29
CA ALA A 200 6.31 -5.99 8.52
C ALA A 200 6.93 -4.61 8.25
N ALA A 201 7.87 -4.53 7.31
CA ALA A 201 8.49 -3.26 6.91
C ALA A 201 7.46 -2.30 6.30
N THR A 202 6.61 -2.79 5.38
CA THR A 202 5.55 -2.00 4.75
C THR A 202 4.58 -1.45 5.78
N ILE A 203 4.06 -2.29 6.68
CA ILE A 203 3.10 -1.88 7.72
C ILE A 203 3.73 -0.84 8.65
N ASN A 204 5.01 -0.96 8.97
CA ASN A 204 5.72 -0.02 9.84
C ASN A 204 5.77 1.41 9.26
N SER A 205 5.86 1.56 7.93
CA SER A 205 5.89 2.85 7.25
C SER A 205 4.50 3.40 6.91
N MET A 206 3.49 2.51 6.74
CA MET A 206 2.17 2.88 6.24
C MET A 206 1.43 3.88 7.11
N GLU A 207 1.55 3.79 8.43
CA GLU A 207 0.87 4.70 9.36
C GLU A 207 1.23 6.17 9.05
N ASN A 208 2.52 6.46 8.91
CA ASN A 208 3.00 7.80 8.61
C ASN A 208 2.58 8.25 7.21
N ILE A 209 2.61 7.34 6.23
CA ILE A 209 2.18 7.63 4.85
C ILE A 209 0.70 8.00 4.84
N ILE A 210 -0.16 7.20 5.47
CA ILE A 210 -1.59 7.43 5.55
C ILE A 210 -1.89 8.75 6.28
N GLU A 211 -1.27 8.98 7.42
CA GLU A 211 -1.46 10.22 8.19
C GLU A 211 -1.12 11.46 7.36
N ARG A 212 -0.04 11.39 6.58
CA ARG A 212 0.39 12.51 5.74
C ARG A 212 -0.55 12.74 4.56
N ILE A 213 -1.04 11.68 3.91
CA ILE A 213 -2.04 11.75 2.85
C ILE A 213 -3.37 12.31 3.40
N ASP A 214 -3.80 11.89 4.58
CA ASP A 214 -5.05 12.33 5.21
C ASP A 214 -5.05 13.84 5.56
N LYS A 215 -3.88 14.46 5.74
CA LYS A 215 -3.74 15.93 5.93
C LYS A 215 -4.11 16.72 4.67
N THR A 216 -4.01 16.10 3.49
CA THR A 216 -4.40 16.73 2.23
C THR A 216 -5.91 16.62 2.04
N PRO A 217 -6.65 17.72 1.81
CA PRO A 217 -8.09 17.65 1.55
C PRO A 217 -8.39 16.76 0.34
N TRP A 218 -9.40 15.90 0.47
CA TRP A 218 -9.85 15.10 -0.66
C TRP A 218 -10.44 15.97 -1.76
N SER A 219 -10.10 15.67 -3.01
CA SER A 219 -10.64 16.34 -4.19
C SER A 219 -10.82 15.35 -5.34
N ALA A 220 -11.77 15.65 -6.23
CA ALA A 220 -11.95 14.91 -7.47
C ALA A 220 -12.13 15.89 -8.64
N LYS A 221 -11.86 15.43 -9.86
CA LYS A 221 -12.00 16.24 -11.08
C LYS A 221 -13.46 16.20 -11.58
N VAL A 222 -13.93 17.33 -12.06
CA VAL A 222 -15.16 17.39 -12.84
C VAL A 222 -14.83 16.96 -14.27
N ALA A 223 -15.36 15.83 -14.69
CA ALA A 223 -15.15 15.29 -16.03
C ALA A 223 -16.05 15.97 -17.07
N LYS A 224 -17.27 16.35 -16.68
CA LYS A 224 -18.23 17.01 -17.56
C LYS A 224 -19.23 17.84 -16.77
N VAL A 225 -19.63 18.95 -17.36
CA VAL A 225 -20.78 19.75 -16.91
C VAL A 225 -21.90 19.56 -17.91
N TYR A 226 -23.10 19.26 -17.44
CA TYR A 226 -24.26 19.01 -18.28
C TYR A 226 -25.52 19.61 -17.64
N SER A 227 -26.03 20.69 -18.21
CA SER A 227 -27.15 21.46 -17.63
C SER A 227 -26.84 21.85 -16.17
N ASN A 228 -27.66 21.42 -15.21
CA ASN A 228 -27.47 21.62 -13.77
C ASN A 228 -26.79 20.39 -13.09
N LYS A 229 -26.11 19.55 -13.85
CA LYS A 229 -25.43 18.36 -13.33
C LYS A 229 -23.95 18.40 -13.65
N ILE A 230 -23.15 17.82 -12.76
CA ILE A 230 -21.74 17.56 -12.98
C ILE A 230 -21.46 16.06 -12.89
N ILE A 231 -20.52 15.59 -13.70
CA ILE A 231 -19.98 14.23 -13.63
C ILE A 231 -18.57 14.35 -13.07
N ILE A 232 -18.30 13.60 -12.03
CA ILE A 232 -17.00 13.58 -11.34
C ILE A 232 -16.35 12.20 -11.46
N ASN A 233 -15.01 12.16 -11.51
CA ASN A 233 -14.21 10.94 -11.66
C ASN A 233 -14.02 10.15 -10.36
N SER A 234 -15.02 10.17 -9.49
CA SER A 234 -15.03 9.48 -8.23
C SER A 234 -16.45 9.07 -7.89
N GLY A 235 -16.67 7.82 -7.53
CA GLY A 235 -18.02 7.29 -7.37
C GLY A 235 -18.11 6.20 -6.32
N LYS A 236 -18.74 5.10 -6.68
CA LYS A 236 -19.04 4.00 -5.77
C LYS A 236 -17.77 3.30 -5.28
N LEU A 237 -16.81 3.02 -6.17
CA LEU A 237 -15.53 2.38 -5.79
C LEU A 237 -14.72 3.28 -4.87
N SER A 238 -14.75 4.59 -5.12
CA SER A 238 -14.14 5.60 -4.26
C SER A 238 -14.88 5.81 -2.93
N ASN A 239 -15.93 5.05 -2.64
CA ASN A 239 -16.76 5.22 -1.43
C ASN A 239 -17.39 6.63 -1.29
N LEU A 240 -17.61 7.33 -2.39
CA LEU A 240 -18.31 8.60 -2.38
C LEU A 240 -19.81 8.35 -2.29
N LYS A 241 -20.43 8.66 -1.16
CA LYS A 241 -21.82 8.32 -0.87
C LYS A 241 -22.81 9.23 -1.57
N ILE A 242 -23.95 8.68 -2.03
CA ILE A 242 -25.10 9.48 -2.45
C ILE A 242 -25.54 10.39 -1.30
N GLY A 243 -25.85 11.64 -1.62
CA GLY A 243 -26.17 12.67 -0.64
C GLY A 243 -24.97 13.49 -0.17
N THR A 244 -23.73 13.08 -0.49
CA THR A 244 -22.53 13.86 -0.14
C THR A 244 -22.61 15.24 -0.78
N LYS A 245 -22.34 16.27 0.04
CA LYS A 245 -22.26 17.67 -0.41
C LYS A 245 -20.81 18.03 -0.72
N LEU A 246 -20.61 18.65 -1.86
CA LEU A 246 -19.30 19.05 -2.38
C LEU A 246 -19.30 20.55 -2.66
N ASP A 247 -18.18 21.20 -2.38
CA ASP A 247 -17.90 22.52 -2.93
C ASP A 247 -17.24 22.37 -4.30
N VAL A 248 -17.66 23.18 -5.28
CA VAL A 248 -17.21 23.12 -6.67
C VAL A 248 -16.35 24.34 -6.96
N PHE A 249 -15.15 24.11 -7.49
CA PHE A 249 -14.19 25.14 -7.79
C PHE A 249 -13.80 25.09 -9.27
N LYS A 250 -13.78 26.24 -9.93
CA LYS A 250 -13.08 26.42 -11.19
C LYS A 250 -11.59 26.44 -10.91
N GLN A 251 -10.83 25.64 -11.63
CA GLN A 251 -9.38 25.63 -11.56
C GLN A 251 -8.84 26.65 -12.59
N GLY A 252 -8.14 27.67 -12.11
CA GLY A 252 -7.51 28.70 -12.89
C GLY A 252 -6.04 28.42 -13.18
N GLU A 253 -5.24 29.47 -13.20
CA GLU A 253 -3.82 29.40 -13.52
C GLU A 253 -3.01 28.62 -12.49
N LYS A 254 -1.99 27.94 -12.98
CA LYS A 254 -0.95 27.31 -12.17
C LYS A 254 -0.05 28.41 -11.60
N ILE A 255 0.18 28.37 -10.30
CA ILE A 255 1.10 29.30 -9.62
C ILE A 255 2.39 28.54 -9.32
N GLU A 256 3.48 29.12 -9.80
CA GLU A 256 4.85 28.66 -9.54
C GLU A 256 5.68 29.82 -8.98
N PHE A 257 6.56 29.50 -8.06
CA PHE A 257 7.54 30.43 -7.52
C PHE A 257 8.91 29.75 -7.49
N GLU A 258 9.88 30.36 -8.16
CA GLU A 258 11.25 29.83 -8.28
C GLU A 258 11.32 28.37 -8.78
N GLY A 259 10.38 27.97 -9.67
CA GLY A 259 10.28 26.61 -10.21
C GLY A 259 9.53 25.63 -9.29
N GLU A 260 9.13 26.05 -8.09
CA GLU A 260 8.31 25.25 -7.20
C GLU A 260 6.82 25.48 -7.47
N PHE A 261 6.05 24.39 -7.66
CA PHE A 261 4.60 24.47 -7.79
C PHE A 261 3.96 24.80 -6.44
N LEU A 262 3.25 25.94 -6.38
CA LEU A 262 2.53 26.39 -5.20
C LEU A 262 1.06 25.95 -5.19
N GLY A 263 0.44 25.80 -6.36
CA GLY A 263 -0.97 25.42 -6.46
C GLY A 263 -1.61 25.98 -7.74
N TYR A 264 -2.93 25.86 -7.78
CA TYR A 264 -3.78 26.52 -8.77
C TYR A 264 -4.60 27.61 -8.10
N ILE A 265 -4.89 28.66 -8.82
CA ILE A 265 -5.92 29.61 -8.41
C ILE A 265 -7.25 28.85 -8.48
N GLU A 266 -7.95 28.75 -7.37
CA GLU A 266 -9.25 28.07 -7.31
C GLU A 266 -10.33 29.08 -6.93
N GLU A 267 -11.34 29.20 -7.77
CA GLU A 267 -12.50 30.05 -7.55
C GLU A 267 -13.72 29.19 -7.26
N LYS A 268 -14.32 29.36 -6.07
CA LYS A 268 -15.55 28.63 -5.72
C LYS A 268 -16.70 29.11 -6.58
N LYS A 269 -17.33 28.22 -7.34
CA LYS A 269 -18.46 28.50 -8.25
C LYS A 269 -19.81 28.04 -7.72
N GLY A 270 -19.81 27.20 -6.71
CA GLY A 270 -21.06 26.69 -6.15
C GLY A 270 -20.87 25.44 -5.32
N THR A 271 -21.96 24.68 -5.21
CA THR A 271 -22.03 23.42 -4.49
C THR A 271 -22.67 22.34 -5.35
N ALA A 272 -22.34 21.08 -5.05
CA ALA A 272 -23.00 19.95 -5.67
C ALA A 272 -23.42 18.92 -4.62
N LYS A 273 -24.52 18.19 -4.90
CA LYS A 273 -24.97 17.06 -4.10
C LYS A 273 -24.97 15.82 -4.97
N ILE A 274 -24.28 14.78 -4.53
CA ILE A 274 -24.25 13.50 -5.24
C ILE A 274 -25.64 12.86 -5.21
N ILE A 275 -26.12 12.47 -6.39
CA ILE A 275 -27.47 11.90 -6.55
C ILE A 275 -27.45 10.50 -7.13
N ASP A 276 -26.42 10.15 -7.90
CA ASP A 276 -26.34 8.86 -8.61
C ASP A 276 -24.89 8.51 -8.99
N TYR A 277 -24.69 7.28 -9.43
CA TYR A 277 -23.43 6.79 -9.96
C TYR A 277 -23.51 6.54 -11.46
N MET A 278 -22.36 6.61 -12.13
CA MET A 278 -22.20 6.28 -13.53
C MET A 278 -20.96 5.42 -13.73
N GLY A 279 -21.12 4.26 -14.39
CA GLY A 279 -20.03 3.32 -14.59
C GLY A 279 -19.49 2.78 -13.26
N GLU A 280 -18.21 2.39 -13.26
CA GLU A 280 -17.59 1.77 -12.10
C GLU A 280 -17.22 2.78 -11.00
N ASP A 281 -16.63 3.92 -11.37
CA ASP A 281 -16.18 4.91 -10.39
C ASP A 281 -16.37 6.36 -10.87
N ALA A 282 -17.56 6.69 -11.36
CA ALA A 282 -17.98 8.07 -11.56
C ALA A 282 -19.27 8.33 -10.80
N ALA A 283 -19.52 9.59 -10.45
CA ALA A 283 -20.75 10.02 -9.81
C ALA A 283 -21.36 11.23 -10.52
N ILE A 284 -22.67 11.32 -10.41
CA ILE A 284 -23.48 12.43 -10.91
C ILE A 284 -23.89 13.28 -9.72
N GLY A 285 -23.56 14.56 -9.76
CA GLY A 285 -23.99 15.55 -8.78
C GLY A 285 -24.96 16.56 -9.39
N VAL A 286 -25.99 16.95 -8.66
CA VAL A 286 -26.77 18.16 -8.98
C VAL A 286 -25.96 19.35 -8.50
N PHE A 287 -25.68 20.24 -9.43
CA PHE A 287 -24.89 21.45 -9.21
C PHE A 287 -25.81 22.65 -9.02
N ASP A 288 -25.50 23.45 -8.02
CA ASP A 288 -26.13 24.70 -7.69
C ASP A 288 -25.04 25.78 -7.56
N GLY A 289 -25.04 26.72 -8.47
CA GLY A 289 -24.04 27.77 -8.52
C GLY A 289 -23.96 28.49 -9.88
N GLU A 290 -22.90 29.27 -10.03
CA GLU A 290 -22.58 29.99 -11.24
C GLU A 290 -22.15 29.03 -12.36
N LYS A 291 -22.25 29.52 -13.63
CA LYS A 291 -21.72 28.76 -14.77
C LYS A 291 -20.27 28.36 -14.54
N ILE A 292 -19.98 27.08 -14.74
CA ILE A 292 -18.66 26.53 -14.57
C ILE A 292 -18.13 25.99 -15.90
N ASP A 293 -16.88 26.33 -16.21
CA ASP A 293 -16.12 25.80 -17.32
C ASP A 293 -15.00 24.89 -16.78
N LEU A 294 -14.59 23.91 -17.58
CA LEU A 294 -13.46 23.03 -17.23
C LEU A 294 -12.12 23.74 -17.51
N PRO A 295 -11.07 23.44 -16.76
CA PRO A 295 -11.00 22.44 -15.71
C PRO A 295 -11.63 22.89 -14.38
N ALA A 296 -12.26 21.94 -13.69
CA ALA A 296 -12.91 22.17 -12.41
C ALA A 296 -12.69 20.99 -11.47
N VAL A 297 -12.69 21.26 -10.18
CA VAL A 297 -12.51 20.26 -9.12
C VAL A 297 -13.61 20.38 -8.07
N VAL A 298 -13.86 19.29 -7.39
CA VAL A 298 -14.77 19.24 -6.25
C VAL A 298 -14.01 18.85 -4.99
N LYS A 299 -14.42 19.39 -3.86
CA LYS A 299 -13.90 19.07 -2.52
C LYS A 299 -15.05 18.77 -1.58
N ILE A 300 -14.83 17.89 -0.61
CA ILE A 300 -15.84 17.62 0.42
C ILE A 300 -16.10 18.91 1.21
N ARG A 301 -17.36 19.25 1.32
CA ARG A 301 -17.81 20.38 2.15
C ARG A 301 -17.67 19.99 3.62
N ARG A 302 -16.82 20.71 4.35
CA ARG A 302 -16.65 20.59 5.79
C ARG A 302 -17.75 21.31 6.56
#